data_a32c4643256c99803bb9a4d31ce371f8
#
_entry.id   a32c4643256c99803bb9a4d31ce371f8
#
_cell.length_a   1.000
_cell.length_b   1.000
_cell.length_c   1.000
_cell.angle_alpha   90.00
_cell.angle_beta   90.00
_cell.angle_gamma   90.00
#
_symmetry.space_group_name_H-M   'P 1'
#
loop_
_entity.id
_entity.type
_entity.pdbx_description
1 polymer ?
#
loop_
_entity_poly.entity_id
_entity_poly.type
_entity_poly.pdbx_seq_one_letter_code
_entity_poly.pdbx_strand_id
1 'polypeptide(L)'
;MAEIDETANRTVIPSPFHDGERQVQERLGDRDVERWARGAIRGFMPDQHRAFFEDQPFMIASARDAAGRPWATVLEGWPGFVRSPDPGSLTISARPVAGDALEEAFVEGADVGFIGIELATRRRNRVNGTVASAGADGFRFAVGQSFGNCPQYIRARDVRWSTEAASGEAVRGSRLSATQSAWIRSADTFFIATGYRGEGEDEAFGMDVSHRGGERGFVHVLDDRRLIFPDYAGNRFYNTLGNILADARTGLLFLDFASGSLLQVTGRATIVWDAEEVAKVPGARQLVSFEVDEIVELTSVLHLRWQKDASAIRSLRLAEKMRESSDVTSFVFEARDEGALPSFKAGQHLPIELSLPAGHGKIQRSYSLSGDPSEGRYRISVKREPNGLVSRLLHDVLQVGGYIDAGRPAGDFSLPDTNDPVVLASAGIGITPLLSMLHHLAGEDGSRPVWFVQSVRDGDHHPFRQEVESLTAGRPNIRHEIRYSRPQPSDVSGQDYDAVGRITAQELLDLSPTLQTQYFLCGPSAFLADLKSGLEQLGVSQERIHFEAF
;
A
#
# COMPACT_ATOMS: atom_id res chain seq x y z
N MET A 1 -54.90 2.77 -15.86
CA MET A 1 -53.84 2.15 -15.07
C MET A 1 -52.63 2.21 -15.96
N ALA A 2 -51.77 3.18 -15.71
CA ALA A 2 -50.49 3.32 -16.41
C ALA A 2 -49.44 2.63 -15.53
N GLU A 3 -48.79 1.59 -16.04
CA GLU A 3 -47.61 1.00 -15.47
C GLU A 3 -46.49 2.04 -15.41
N ILE A 4 -46.06 2.36 -14.21
CA ILE A 4 -44.89 3.20 -13.99
C ILE A 4 -43.67 2.30 -14.21
N ASP A 5 -42.93 2.59 -15.29
CA ASP A 5 -41.68 1.94 -15.64
C ASP A 5 -40.61 2.36 -14.60
N GLU A 6 -40.33 1.48 -13.65
CA GLU A 6 -39.33 1.65 -12.58
C GLU A 6 -37.88 1.37 -13.05
N THR A 7 -37.58 1.48 -14.35
CA THR A 7 -36.20 1.38 -14.86
C THR A 7 -35.52 2.72 -14.98
N ALA A 8 -35.78 3.67 -14.06
CA ALA A 8 -35.19 4.98 -14.08
C ALA A 8 -33.84 5.01 -13.32
N ASN A 9 -32.77 5.13 -14.11
CA ASN A 9 -31.54 5.88 -13.77
C ASN A 9 -30.70 5.43 -12.56
N ARG A 10 -30.23 4.21 -12.55
CA ARG A 10 -28.96 3.92 -11.86
C ARG A 10 -27.85 4.61 -12.64
N THR A 11 -27.39 5.77 -12.15
CA THR A 11 -26.16 6.40 -12.64
C THR A 11 -25.05 5.35 -12.48
N VAL A 12 -24.63 4.77 -13.59
CA VAL A 12 -23.51 3.80 -13.59
C VAL A 12 -22.26 4.63 -13.27
N ILE A 13 -21.77 4.53 -12.04
CA ILE A 13 -20.50 5.14 -11.65
C ILE A 13 -19.42 4.51 -12.54
N PRO A 14 -18.64 5.30 -13.32
CA PRO A 14 -17.61 4.76 -14.19
C PRO A 14 -16.63 3.87 -13.44
N SER A 15 -16.06 2.87 -14.10
CA SER A 15 -15.00 2.05 -13.50
C SER A 15 -13.75 2.91 -13.31
N PRO A 16 -13.04 2.82 -12.18
CA PRO A 16 -11.75 3.50 -12.03
C PRO A 16 -10.63 2.82 -12.85
N PHE A 17 -10.97 1.78 -13.59
CA PHE A 17 -10.07 0.95 -14.38
C PHE A 17 -10.46 0.97 -15.85
N HIS A 18 -9.50 1.12 -16.75
CA HIS A 18 -9.68 0.92 -18.17
C HIS A 18 -9.74 -0.57 -18.56
N ASP A 19 -10.04 -0.86 -19.81
CA ASP A 19 -10.25 -2.23 -20.28
C ASP A 19 -9.08 -3.17 -20.05
N GLY A 20 -7.84 -2.70 -20.21
CA GLY A 20 -6.65 -3.53 -19.99
C GLY A 20 -6.53 -4.03 -18.56
N GLU A 21 -6.79 -3.18 -17.56
CA GLU A 21 -6.76 -3.57 -16.14
C GLU A 21 -7.89 -4.56 -15.84
N ARG A 22 -9.09 -4.31 -16.36
CA ARG A 22 -10.24 -5.22 -16.20
C ARG A 22 -9.98 -6.59 -16.79
N GLN A 23 -9.35 -6.68 -17.97
CA GLN A 23 -8.96 -7.96 -18.59
C GLN A 23 -7.94 -8.72 -17.75
N VAL A 24 -6.94 -8.05 -17.17
CA VAL A 24 -5.99 -8.68 -16.25
C VAL A 24 -6.68 -9.19 -15.00
N GLN A 25 -7.54 -8.39 -14.38
CA GLN A 25 -8.33 -8.76 -13.21
C GLN A 25 -9.22 -9.98 -13.48
N GLU A 26 -9.89 -10.01 -14.64
CA GLU A 26 -10.73 -11.13 -15.06
C GLU A 26 -9.91 -12.41 -15.25
N ARG A 27 -8.78 -12.33 -15.95
CA ARG A 27 -7.89 -13.46 -16.20
C ARG A 27 -7.32 -14.06 -14.91
N LEU A 28 -7.11 -13.24 -13.88
CA LEU A 28 -6.57 -13.65 -12.57
C LEU A 28 -7.65 -13.98 -11.53
N GLY A 29 -8.93 -13.79 -11.87
CA GLY A 29 -10.06 -14.05 -10.97
C GLY A 29 -10.23 -13.00 -9.87
N ASP A 30 -9.69 -11.79 -10.06
CA ASP A 30 -9.64 -10.71 -9.07
C ASP A 30 -10.62 -9.54 -9.38
N ARG A 31 -11.68 -9.77 -10.18
CA ARG A 31 -12.68 -8.73 -10.56
C ARG A 31 -13.43 -8.11 -9.38
N ASP A 32 -13.50 -8.81 -8.26
CA ASP A 32 -14.10 -8.33 -7.02
C ASP A 32 -13.41 -7.07 -6.47
N VAL A 33 -12.14 -6.84 -6.84
CA VAL A 33 -11.36 -5.68 -6.41
C VAL A 33 -11.96 -4.35 -6.90
N GLU A 34 -12.71 -4.32 -8.01
CA GLU A 34 -13.29 -3.09 -8.53
C GLU A 34 -14.24 -2.43 -7.53
N ARG A 35 -15.04 -3.22 -6.79
CA ARG A 35 -15.94 -2.68 -5.76
C ARG A 35 -15.16 -1.89 -4.70
N TRP A 36 -14.03 -2.43 -4.27
CA TRP A 36 -13.12 -1.77 -3.34
C TRP A 36 -12.45 -0.54 -3.96
N ALA A 37 -11.92 -0.70 -5.18
CA ALA A 37 -11.17 0.35 -5.86
C ALA A 37 -11.97 1.62 -6.10
N ARG A 38 -13.28 1.52 -6.37
CA ARG A 38 -14.19 2.67 -6.52
C ARG A 38 -14.20 3.60 -5.31
N GLY A 39 -13.93 3.08 -4.13
CA GLY A 39 -13.82 3.88 -2.91
C GLY A 39 -12.38 4.26 -2.54
N ALA A 40 -11.40 3.53 -3.03
CA ALA A 40 -9.98 3.74 -2.72
C ALA A 40 -9.31 4.73 -3.69
N ILE A 41 -9.67 4.67 -4.98
CA ILE A 41 -9.18 5.59 -6.02
C ILE A 41 -10.12 6.79 -6.04
N ARG A 42 -9.56 7.99 -5.81
CA ARG A 42 -10.32 9.24 -5.68
C ARG A 42 -9.83 10.25 -6.70
N GLY A 43 -10.73 11.10 -7.22
CA GLY A 43 -10.40 12.25 -8.06
C GLY A 43 -9.79 13.43 -7.30
N PHE A 44 -9.43 13.25 -6.02
CA PHE A 44 -8.84 14.27 -5.15
C PHE A 44 -7.93 13.63 -4.10
N MET A 45 -7.08 14.42 -3.47
CA MET A 45 -6.21 14.01 -2.38
C MET A 45 -6.86 14.32 -1.02
N PRO A 46 -7.12 13.32 -0.16
CA PRO A 46 -7.45 13.57 1.25
C PRO A 46 -6.31 14.32 1.96
N ASP A 47 -6.61 15.01 3.06
CA ASP A 47 -5.61 15.81 3.80
C ASP A 47 -4.37 14.99 4.19
N GLN A 48 -4.55 13.73 4.56
CA GLN A 48 -3.44 12.82 4.85
C GLN A 48 -2.51 12.59 3.63
N HIS A 49 -3.08 12.49 2.41
CA HIS A 49 -2.26 12.36 1.19
C HIS A 49 -1.58 13.68 0.85
N ARG A 50 -2.26 14.81 1.05
CA ARG A 50 -1.70 16.15 0.83
C ARG A 50 -0.49 16.37 1.72
N ALA A 51 -0.64 16.19 3.04
CA ALA A 51 0.47 16.27 3.99
C ALA A 51 1.62 15.33 3.64
N PHE A 52 1.31 14.09 3.25
CA PHE A 52 2.32 13.12 2.83
C PHE A 52 3.12 13.60 1.63
N PHE A 53 2.49 14.17 0.59
CA PHE A 53 3.21 14.67 -0.58
C PHE A 53 4.03 15.94 -0.27
N GLU A 54 3.53 16.83 0.59
CA GLU A 54 4.25 18.04 1.01
C GLU A 54 5.53 17.74 1.81
N ASP A 55 5.54 16.63 2.55
CA ASP A 55 6.70 16.18 3.34
C ASP A 55 7.77 15.46 2.52
N GLN A 56 7.50 15.09 1.25
CA GLN A 56 8.46 14.35 0.46
C GLN A 56 9.68 15.21 0.08
N PRO A 57 10.92 14.70 0.23
CA PRO A 57 12.12 15.32 -0.33
C PRO A 57 12.35 14.95 -1.79
N PHE A 58 11.60 14.01 -2.32
CA PHE A 58 11.61 13.60 -3.73
C PHE A 58 10.31 12.91 -4.11
N MET A 59 10.02 12.91 -5.40
CA MET A 59 8.96 12.12 -6.02
C MET A 59 9.51 11.39 -7.25
N ILE A 60 9.00 10.19 -7.49
CA ILE A 60 9.23 9.53 -8.79
C ILE A 60 8.10 9.96 -9.71
N ALA A 61 8.45 10.44 -10.88
CA ALA A 61 7.54 10.89 -11.91
C ALA A 61 7.60 10.00 -13.15
N SER A 62 6.49 9.81 -13.82
CA SER A 62 6.41 9.20 -15.15
C SER A 62 5.72 10.12 -16.12
N ALA A 63 6.24 10.20 -17.35
CA ALA A 63 5.65 10.93 -18.45
C ALA A 63 6.06 10.27 -19.79
N ARG A 64 5.58 10.82 -20.89
CA ARG A 64 6.03 10.45 -22.24
C ARG A 64 6.97 11.52 -22.79
N ASP A 65 8.03 11.08 -23.48
CA ASP A 65 8.86 11.98 -24.27
C ASP A 65 8.11 12.43 -25.55
N ALA A 66 8.75 13.29 -26.35
CA ALA A 66 8.20 13.79 -27.60
C ALA A 66 7.88 12.68 -28.65
N ALA A 67 8.50 11.50 -28.53
CA ALA A 67 8.21 10.32 -29.34
C ALA A 67 7.08 9.45 -28.76
N GLY A 68 6.47 9.86 -27.65
CA GLY A 68 5.40 9.16 -26.98
C GLY A 68 5.86 7.93 -26.19
N ARG A 69 7.16 7.81 -25.90
CA ARG A 69 7.73 6.69 -25.13
C ARG A 69 7.66 6.98 -23.64
N PRO A 70 7.16 6.05 -22.81
CA PRO A 70 7.16 6.19 -21.36
C PRO A 70 8.57 6.17 -20.79
N TRP A 71 8.82 7.05 -19.81
CA TRP A 71 10.01 7.08 -18.99
C TRP A 71 9.63 7.38 -17.55
N ALA A 72 10.54 7.07 -16.62
CA ALA A 72 10.44 7.49 -15.23
C ALA A 72 11.68 8.29 -14.82
N THR A 73 11.49 9.28 -13.95
CA THR A 73 12.54 10.12 -13.41
C THR A 73 12.33 10.44 -11.93
N VAL A 74 13.31 11.10 -11.32
CA VAL A 74 13.26 11.62 -9.96
C VAL A 74 13.15 13.15 -10.00
N LEU A 75 12.16 13.68 -9.31
CA LEU A 75 12.11 15.10 -8.95
C LEU A 75 12.52 15.22 -7.49
N GLU A 76 13.54 16.01 -7.18
CA GLU A 76 13.99 16.24 -5.81
C GLU A 76 13.93 17.73 -5.47
N GLY A 77 13.77 18.04 -4.18
CA GLY A 77 13.80 19.40 -3.68
C GLY A 77 13.81 19.43 -2.15
N TRP A 78 14.15 20.57 -1.58
CA TRP A 78 14.01 20.79 -0.15
C TRP A 78 12.55 20.66 0.28
N PRO A 79 12.26 20.23 1.52
CA PRO A 79 10.90 20.14 2.04
C PRO A 79 10.07 21.39 1.69
N GLY A 80 8.89 21.17 1.12
CA GLY A 80 8.04 22.21 0.57
C GLY A 80 8.24 22.51 -0.93
N PHE A 81 9.09 21.75 -1.64
CA PHE A 81 9.13 21.81 -3.11
C PHE A 81 7.85 21.25 -3.75
N VAL A 82 7.14 20.38 -3.05
CA VAL A 82 5.77 19.97 -3.36
C VAL A 82 4.84 20.70 -2.41
N ARG A 83 3.78 21.33 -2.92
CA ARG A 83 2.72 21.95 -2.14
C ARG A 83 1.36 21.55 -2.69
N SER A 84 0.39 21.37 -1.84
CA SER A 84 -1.00 21.09 -2.19
C SER A 84 -1.90 22.28 -1.81
N PRO A 85 -2.10 23.25 -2.72
CA PRO A 85 -2.93 24.42 -2.41
C PRO A 85 -4.40 24.04 -2.19
N ASP A 86 -4.86 22.97 -2.82
CA ASP A 86 -6.21 22.43 -2.70
C ASP A 86 -6.19 20.90 -2.91
N PRO A 87 -7.27 20.16 -2.61
CA PRO A 87 -7.32 18.69 -2.77
C PRO A 87 -7.16 18.20 -4.20
N GLY A 88 -7.40 19.03 -5.20
CA GLY A 88 -7.33 18.68 -6.63
C GLY A 88 -6.03 19.08 -7.30
N SER A 89 -5.05 19.66 -6.59
CA SER A 89 -3.83 20.12 -7.25
C SER A 89 -2.56 20.02 -6.39
N LEU A 90 -1.43 19.86 -7.10
CA LEU A 90 -0.08 20.01 -6.57
C LEU A 90 0.66 21.12 -7.31
N THR A 91 1.49 21.87 -6.60
CA THR A 91 2.52 22.74 -7.17
C THR A 91 3.88 22.10 -6.89
N ILE A 92 4.66 21.85 -7.95
CA ILE A 92 5.96 21.18 -7.86
C ILE A 92 7.03 22.15 -8.32
N SER A 93 7.88 22.60 -7.39
CA SER A 93 8.97 23.54 -7.63
C SER A 93 10.26 22.78 -7.92
N ALA A 94 10.21 21.94 -8.94
CA ALA A 94 11.34 21.14 -9.44
C ALA A 94 11.13 20.79 -10.91
N ARG A 95 12.23 20.51 -11.59
CA ARG A 95 12.31 19.97 -12.95
C ARG A 95 13.22 18.76 -12.97
N PRO A 96 13.10 17.84 -13.96
CA PRO A 96 14.12 16.83 -14.19
C PRO A 96 15.49 17.47 -14.37
N VAL A 97 16.54 16.75 -13.97
CA VAL A 97 17.91 17.21 -14.15
C VAL A 97 18.29 17.30 -15.63
N ALA A 98 19.27 18.13 -15.95
CA ALA A 98 19.76 18.27 -17.33
C ALA A 98 20.21 16.92 -17.91
N GLY A 99 19.83 16.63 -19.14
CA GLY A 99 20.11 15.38 -19.84
C GLY A 99 19.14 14.22 -19.53
N ASP A 100 18.21 14.41 -18.59
CA ASP A 100 17.14 13.44 -18.30
C ASP A 100 16.27 13.17 -19.54
N ALA A 101 15.79 11.94 -19.66
CA ALA A 101 14.90 11.56 -20.77
C ALA A 101 13.59 12.34 -20.78
N LEU A 102 13.17 12.89 -19.63
CA LEU A 102 11.94 13.69 -19.44
C LEU A 102 12.22 15.19 -19.22
N GLU A 103 13.42 15.69 -19.52
CA GLU A 103 13.80 17.10 -19.30
C GLU A 103 12.76 18.08 -19.86
N GLU A 104 12.20 17.79 -21.04
CA GLU A 104 11.21 18.64 -21.73
C GLU A 104 9.76 18.09 -21.65
N ALA A 105 9.50 17.03 -20.90
CA ALA A 105 8.22 16.32 -20.96
C ALA A 105 7.10 16.95 -20.13
N PHE A 106 7.43 17.76 -19.12
CA PHE A 106 6.44 18.34 -18.20
C PHE A 106 5.88 19.66 -18.76
N VAL A 107 5.15 19.57 -19.85
CA VAL A 107 4.47 20.69 -20.53
C VAL A 107 2.97 20.66 -20.24
N GLU A 108 2.29 21.78 -20.42
CA GLU A 108 0.83 21.87 -20.23
C GLU A 108 0.08 20.81 -21.05
N GLY A 109 -0.85 20.12 -20.39
CA GLY A 109 -1.62 19.01 -20.96
C GLY A 109 -0.93 17.65 -20.94
N ALA A 110 0.35 17.55 -20.55
CA ALA A 110 1.04 16.27 -20.46
C ALA A 110 0.45 15.38 -19.35
N ASP A 111 0.22 14.11 -19.67
CA ASP A 111 -0.12 13.09 -18.67
C ASP A 111 1.10 12.78 -17.80
N VAL A 112 0.90 12.78 -16.50
CA VAL A 112 1.96 12.49 -15.52
C VAL A 112 1.41 11.58 -14.43
N GLY A 113 2.20 10.57 -14.05
CA GLY A 113 1.98 9.78 -12.85
C GLY A 113 3.06 10.05 -11.82
N PHE A 114 2.68 10.20 -10.57
CA PHE A 114 3.61 10.35 -9.46
C PHE A 114 3.45 9.24 -8.43
N ILE A 115 4.57 8.84 -7.84
CA ILE A 115 4.60 8.10 -6.59
C ILE A 115 5.49 8.85 -5.59
N GLY A 116 4.88 9.30 -4.49
CA GLY A 116 5.61 9.65 -3.28
C GLY A 116 5.95 8.37 -2.53
N ILE A 117 7.18 8.24 -2.08
CA ILE A 117 7.63 7.06 -1.35
C ILE A 117 8.59 7.45 -0.23
N GLU A 118 8.17 7.22 0.99
CA GLU A 118 8.98 7.37 2.19
C GLU A 118 9.60 6.01 2.53
N LEU A 119 10.84 5.80 2.08
CA LEU A 119 11.50 4.50 2.20
C LEU A 119 11.75 4.09 3.65
N ALA A 120 11.98 5.05 4.56
CA ALA A 120 12.24 4.77 5.98
C ALA A 120 11.02 4.15 6.69
N THR A 121 9.81 4.64 6.41
CA THR A 121 8.56 4.17 7.01
C THR A 121 7.78 3.20 6.11
N ARG A 122 8.27 2.99 4.87
CA ARG A 122 7.62 2.17 3.84
C ARG A 122 6.24 2.67 3.41
N ARG A 123 5.98 3.95 3.57
CA ARG A 123 4.75 4.58 3.08
C ARG A 123 4.91 4.94 1.61
N ARG A 124 3.84 4.80 0.85
CA ARG A 124 3.76 5.30 -0.52
C ARG A 124 2.33 5.62 -0.91
N ASN A 125 2.18 6.77 -1.54
CA ASN A 125 0.93 7.20 -2.15
C ASN A 125 1.18 7.53 -3.62
N ARG A 126 0.14 7.34 -4.42
CA ARG A 126 0.19 7.59 -5.85
C ARG A 126 -0.81 8.68 -6.22
N VAL A 127 -0.42 9.51 -7.17
CA VAL A 127 -1.29 10.50 -7.78
C VAL A 127 -1.00 10.57 -9.28
N ASN A 128 -2.05 10.43 -10.09
CA ASN A 128 -2.01 10.49 -11.55
C ASN A 128 -2.87 11.66 -12.01
N GLY A 129 -2.52 12.29 -13.13
CA GLY A 129 -3.25 13.42 -13.68
C GLY A 129 -2.49 14.11 -14.80
N THR A 130 -2.67 15.43 -14.92
CA THR A 130 -2.09 16.21 -16.01
C THR A 130 -1.38 17.47 -15.51
N VAL A 131 -0.42 17.94 -16.29
CA VAL A 131 0.21 19.26 -16.06
C VAL A 131 -0.79 20.35 -16.43
N ALA A 132 -1.24 21.14 -15.47
CA ALA A 132 -2.19 22.22 -15.67
C ALA A 132 -1.53 23.51 -16.19
N SER A 133 -0.29 23.75 -15.80
CA SER A 133 0.55 24.83 -16.33
C SER A 133 2.01 24.56 -16.03
N ALA A 134 2.92 25.04 -16.86
CA ALA A 134 4.36 24.83 -16.72
C ALA A 134 5.12 26.15 -16.77
N GLY A 135 6.15 26.30 -15.94
CA GLY A 135 7.07 27.42 -15.87
C GLY A 135 8.53 26.97 -15.86
N ALA A 136 9.49 27.89 -15.81
CA ALA A 136 10.91 27.57 -15.83
C ALA A 136 11.34 26.74 -14.60
N ASP A 137 10.82 27.06 -13.42
CA ASP A 137 11.28 26.47 -12.15
C ASP A 137 10.38 25.36 -11.64
N GLY A 138 9.33 24.98 -12.39
CA GLY A 138 8.39 23.96 -11.95
C GLY A 138 7.06 24.01 -12.71
N PHE A 139 6.03 23.37 -12.16
CA PHE A 139 4.73 23.24 -12.79
C PHE A 139 3.60 23.04 -11.76
N ARG A 140 2.38 23.33 -12.20
CA ARG A 140 1.15 22.97 -11.48
C ARG A 140 0.57 21.70 -12.10
N PHE A 141 0.17 20.78 -11.25
CA PHE A 141 -0.40 19.49 -11.61
C PHE A 141 -1.86 19.40 -11.15
N ALA A 142 -2.74 18.97 -12.04
CA ALA A 142 -4.14 18.68 -11.75
C ALA A 142 -4.32 17.19 -11.46
N VAL A 143 -4.92 16.87 -10.32
CA VAL A 143 -5.14 15.50 -9.85
C VAL A 143 -6.32 14.89 -10.59
N GLY A 144 -6.10 13.76 -11.25
CA GLY A 144 -7.15 12.90 -11.81
C GLY A 144 -7.46 11.71 -10.90
N GLN A 145 -6.42 11.06 -10.37
CA GLN A 145 -6.58 9.93 -9.45
C GLN A 145 -5.58 10.01 -8.30
N SER A 146 -6.02 9.72 -7.07
CA SER A 146 -5.16 9.61 -5.88
C SER A 146 -5.54 8.39 -5.06
N PHE A 147 -4.54 7.59 -4.67
CA PHE A 147 -4.75 6.39 -3.87
C PHE A 147 -3.51 5.93 -3.12
N GLY A 148 -3.72 5.33 -1.95
CA GLY A 148 -2.68 4.67 -1.17
C GLY A 148 -2.26 3.33 -1.77
N ASN A 149 -1.07 2.89 -1.44
CA ASN A 149 -0.53 1.60 -1.88
C ASN A 149 0.03 0.80 -0.71
N CYS A 150 -0.09 -0.53 -0.81
CA CYS A 150 0.45 -1.47 0.16
C CYS A 150 1.97 -1.25 0.37
N PRO A 151 2.49 -1.32 1.62
CA PRO A 151 3.91 -1.15 1.94
C PRO A 151 4.82 -2.30 1.50
N GLN A 152 4.26 -3.35 0.89
CA GLN A 152 5.00 -4.56 0.52
C GLN A 152 6.17 -4.26 -0.44
N TYR A 153 7.26 -5.01 -0.27
CA TYR A 153 8.48 -5.01 -1.08
C TYR A 153 9.30 -3.71 -1.04
N ILE A 154 8.95 -2.73 -0.20
CA ILE A 154 9.77 -1.54 0.01
C ILE A 154 10.93 -1.89 0.96
N ARG A 155 12.16 -1.64 0.52
CA ARG A 155 13.37 -1.79 1.35
C ARG A 155 13.62 -0.50 2.11
N ALA A 156 13.66 -0.57 3.44
CA ALA A 156 13.87 0.60 4.29
C ALA A 156 15.24 1.25 4.02
N ARG A 157 15.22 2.59 3.87
CA ARG A 157 16.40 3.43 3.69
C ARG A 157 16.15 4.79 4.30
N ASP A 158 17.14 5.32 4.99
CA ASP A 158 17.14 6.71 5.44
C ASP A 158 17.71 7.61 4.35
N VAL A 159 17.09 8.78 4.17
CA VAL A 159 17.50 9.76 3.18
C VAL A 159 18.36 10.85 3.83
N ARG A 160 19.36 11.32 3.11
CA ARG A 160 20.19 12.48 3.47
C ARG A 160 20.53 13.33 2.26
N TRP A 161 20.74 14.62 2.46
CA TRP A 161 21.27 15.51 1.44
C TRP A 161 22.79 15.40 1.38
N SER A 162 23.33 15.29 0.16
CA SER A 162 24.77 15.41 -0.11
C SER A 162 25.09 16.86 -0.47
N THR A 163 26.22 17.34 -0.02
CA THR A 163 26.79 18.63 -0.43
C THR A 163 27.60 18.54 -1.71
N GLU A 164 27.84 17.32 -2.21
CA GLU A 164 28.52 17.10 -3.47
C GLU A 164 27.63 17.57 -4.62
N ALA A 165 28.17 18.43 -5.47
CA ALA A 165 27.46 18.94 -6.63
C ALA A 165 27.16 17.80 -7.60
N ALA A 166 25.93 17.72 -8.01
CA ALA A 166 25.51 16.86 -9.09
C ALA A 166 26.03 17.42 -10.41
N SER A 167 26.94 16.71 -11.08
CA SER A 167 27.42 17.07 -12.41
C SER A 167 27.81 15.82 -13.18
N GLY A 168 26.90 15.29 -13.96
CA GLY A 168 27.18 14.15 -14.83
C GLY A 168 26.67 14.42 -16.23
N GLU A 169 27.46 14.02 -17.23
CA GLU A 169 26.95 13.96 -18.61
C GLU A 169 25.99 12.79 -18.77
N ALA A 170 24.94 13.00 -19.56
CA ALA A 170 24.02 11.93 -19.93
C ALA A 170 24.68 11.00 -20.96
N VAL A 171 24.75 9.72 -20.63
CA VAL A 171 25.20 8.68 -21.57
C VAL A 171 24.00 7.98 -22.15
N ARG A 172 23.85 8.03 -23.48
CA ARG A 172 22.74 7.40 -24.18
C ARG A 172 23.19 6.16 -24.94
N GLY A 173 22.30 5.14 -25.02
CA GLY A 173 22.58 3.90 -25.72
C GLY A 173 21.30 3.11 -26.03
N SER A 174 21.44 2.04 -26.81
CA SER A 174 20.32 1.13 -27.14
C SER A 174 20.58 -0.31 -26.69
N ARG A 175 21.68 -0.54 -26.00
CA ARG A 175 22.09 -1.84 -25.43
C ARG A 175 22.73 -1.63 -24.07
N LEU A 176 22.45 -2.52 -23.15
CA LEU A 176 23.04 -2.50 -21.81
C LEU A 176 24.53 -2.82 -21.87
N SER A 177 25.34 -1.96 -21.29
CA SER A 177 26.73 -2.26 -21.00
C SER A 177 26.86 -3.33 -19.90
N ALA A 178 28.07 -3.87 -19.73
CA ALA A 178 28.35 -4.81 -18.65
C ALA A 178 28.11 -4.18 -17.25
N THR A 179 28.46 -2.90 -17.10
CA THR A 179 28.26 -2.14 -15.84
C THR A 179 26.78 -1.91 -15.56
N GLN A 180 26.00 -1.48 -16.54
CA GLN A 180 24.55 -1.29 -16.42
C GLN A 180 23.85 -2.61 -16.11
N SER A 181 24.25 -3.69 -16.77
CA SER A 181 23.75 -5.04 -16.49
C SER A 181 24.06 -5.49 -15.06
N ALA A 182 25.25 -5.19 -14.54
CA ALA A 182 25.62 -5.49 -13.17
C ALA A 182 24.81 -4.64 -12.16
N TRP A 183 24.59 -3.36 -12.48
CA TRP A 183 23.73 -2.48 -11.68
C TRP A 183 22.31 -3.04 -11.56
N ILE A 184 21.66 -3.38 -12.69
CA ILE A 184 20.32 -3.96 -12.71
C ILE A 184 20.25 -5.27 -11.89
N ARG A 185 21.24 -6.17 -12.05
CA ARG A 185 21.30 -7.41 -11.26
C ARG A 185 21.48 -7.20 -9.77
N SER A 186 22.12 -6.09 -9.37
CA SER A 186 22.34 -5.77 -7.96
C SER A 186 21.17 -5.01 -7.32
N ALA A 187 20.22 -4.52 -8.13
CA ALA A 187 19.07 -3.75 -7.66
C ALA A 187 18.13 -4.61 -6.83
N ASP A 188 17.63 -4.06 -5.74
CA ASP A 188 16.54 -4.59 -4.91
C ASP A 188 15.25 -3.76 -5.07
N THR A 189 15.32 -2.71 -5.90
CA THR A 189 14.26 -1.73 -6.14
C THR A 189 14.43 -1.14 -7.53
N PHE A 190 13.32 -1.00 -8.26
CA PHE A 190 13.22 -0.15 -9.44
C PHE A 190 11.81 0.44 -9.56
N PHE A 191 11.63 1.40 -10.45
CA PHE A 191 10.34 1.98 -10.75
C PHE A 191 9.97 1.70 -12.21
N ILE A 192 8.67 1.46 -12.46
CA ILE A 192 8.15 1.15 -13.78
C ILE A 192 7.10 2.18 -14.17
N ALA A 193 7.33 2.84 -15.29
CA ALA A 193 6.42 3.80 -15.92
C ALA A 193 5.64 3.11 -17.03
N THR A 194 4.33 3.18 -16.96
CA THR A 194 3.41 2.69 -17.99
C THR A 194 2.30 3.72 -18.18
N GLY A 195 1.54 3.60 -19.22
CA GLY A 195 0.37 4.46 -19.40
C GLY A 195 -0.40 4.08 -20.64
N TYR A 196 -1.70 4.31 -20.57
CA TYR A 196 -2.59 4.07 -21.68
C TYR A 196 -3.51 5.28 -21.89
N ARG A 197 -3.80 5.57 -23.16
CA ARG A 197 -4.83 6.53 -23.55
C ARG A 197 -5.57 5.95 -24.75
N GLY A 198 -6.81 5.55 -24.52
CA GLY A 198 -7.73 5.09 -25.54
C GLY A 198 -8.41 6.23 -26.28
N GLU A 199 -9.51 5.93 -26.96
CA GLU A 199 -10.36 6.94 -27.61
C GLU A 199 -11.26 7.62 -26.57
N GLY A 200 -11.44 8.94 -26.71
CA GLY A 200 -12.28 9.74 -25.83
C GLY A 200 -11.58 10.17 -24.53
N GLU A 201 -12.38 10.57 -23.56
CA GLU A 201 -11.95 10.97 -22.22
C GLU A 201 -12.41 9.93 -21.19
N ASP A 202 -11.47 9.35 -20.46
CA ASP A 202 -11.73 8.44 -19.35
C ASP A 202 -10.77 8.77 -18.21
N GLU A 203 -11.28 8.86 -16.99
CA GLU A 203 -10.48 9.14 -15.78
C GLU A 203 -9.42 8.06 -15.50
N ALA A 204 -9.61 6.86 -16.05
CA ALA A 204 -8.65 5.77 -15.96
C ALA A 204 -7.47 5.87 -16.95
N PHE A 205 -7.51 6.84 -17.88
CA PHE A 205 -6.43 7.06 -18.84
C PHE A 205 -5.34 7.95 -18.26
N GLY A 206 -4.12 7.77 -18.75
CA GLY A 206 -2.98 8.61 -18.40
C GLY A 206 -1.71 7.83 -18.17
N MET A 207 -0.79 8.45 -17.44
CA MET A 207 0.48 7.85 -17.03
C MET A 207 0.40 7.33 -15.61
N ASP A 208 1.14 6.27 -15.37
CA ASP A 208 1.26 5.62 -14.07
C ASP A 208 2.71 5.26 -13.76
N VAL A 209 3.13 5.36 -12.51
CA VAL A 209 4.41 4.88 -12.04
C VAL A 209 4.25 3.98 -10.83
N SER A 210 4.91 2.83 -10.86
CA SER A 210 4.86 1.83 -9.80
C SER A 210 6.25 1.53 -9.26
N HIS A 211 6.33 1.35 -7.95
CA HIS A 211 7.51 0.77 -7.30
C HIS A 211 7.50 -0.76 -7.47
N ARG A 212 8.66 -1.32 -7.78
CA ARG A 212 8.91 -2.76 -7.80
C ARG A 212 10.10 -3.07 -6.90
N GLY A 213 9.94 -4.03 -6.01
CA GLY A 213 11.01 -4.44 -5.10
C GLY A 213 11.07 -5.94 -4.92
N GLY A 214 12.26 -6.43 -4.60
CA GLY A 214 12.54 -7.84 -4.39
C GLY A 214 13.89 -8.06 -3.71
N GLU A 215 14.34 -9.31 -3.66
CA GLU A 215 15.72 -9.61 -3.31
C GLU A 215 16.67 -9.16 -4.42
N ARG A 216 17.93 -8.88 -4.08
CA ARG A 216 18.94 -8.59 -5.09
C ARG A 216 18.97 -9.70 -6.13
N GLY A 217 18.94 -9.33 -7.39
CA GLY A 217 18.88 -10.29 -8.51
C GLY A 217 17.47 -10.69 -8.93
N PHE A 218 16.42 -10.11 -8.35
CA PHE A 218 15.04 -10.39 -8.78
C PHE A 218 14.74 -9.89 -10.21
N VAL A 219 15.55 -8.97 -10.74
CA VAL A 219 15.55 -8.59 -12.15
C VAL A 219 16.63 -9.38 -12.86
N HIS A 220 16.24 -10.28 -13.75
CA HIS A 220 17.15 -11.09 -14.53
C HIS A 220 17.49 -10.39 -15.84
N VAL A 221 18.77 -10.12 -16.07
CA VAL A 221 19.29 -9.63 -17.35
C VAL A 221 19.64 -10.84 -18.21
N LEU A 222 18.83 -11.10 -19.23
CA LEU A 222 18.99 -12.24 -20.13
C LEU A 222 20.11 -12.01 -21.14
N ASP A 223 20.16 -10.81 -21.68
CA ASP A 223 21.23 -10.33 -22.60
C ASP A 223 21.32 -8.79 -22.55
N ASP A 224 21.99 -8.17 -23.51
CA ASP A 224 22.20 -6.73 -23.56
C ASP A 224 20.94 -5.91 -23.95
N ARG A 225 19.82 -6.59 -24.24
CA ARG A 225 18.54 -5.94 -24.58
C ARG A 225 17.35 -6.50 -23.84
N ARG A 226 17.46 -7.65 -23.19
CA ARG A 226 16.29 -8.31 -22.59
C ARG A 226 16.44 -8.50 -21.09
N LEU A 227 15.36 -8.10 -20.41
CA LEU A 227 15.18 -8.27 -18.97
C LEU A 227 13.94 -9.11 -18.71
N ILE A 228 13.90 -9.82 -17.59
CA ILE A 228 12.69 -10.43 -17.07
C ILE A 228 12.63 -10.23 -15.56
N PHE A 229 11.45 -9.90 -15.05
CA PHE A 229 11.23 -9.68 -13.62
C PHE A 229 9.84 -10.16 -13.18
N PRO A 230 9.69 -10.55 -11.90
CA PRO A 230 8.42 -10.99 -11.37
C PRO A 230 7.45 -9.85 -11.08
N ASP A 231 6.17 -10.12 -11.29
CA ASP A 231 5.07 -9.38 -10.69
C ASP A 231 4.58 -10.16 -9.46
N TYR A 232 4.79 -9.58 -8.29
CA TYR A 232 4.41 -10.16 -7.01
C TYR A 232 3.00 -9.74 -6.59
N ALA A 233 2.43 -10.43 -5.60
CA ALA A 233 1.13 -10.08 -5.05
C ALA A 233 1.12 -8.64 -4.49
N GLY A 234 0.12 -7.85 -4.87
CA GLY A 234 -0.07 -6.45 -4.46
C GLY A 234 -1.54 -6.13 -4.18
N ASN A 235 -1.97 -4.91 -4.45
CA ASN A 235 -3.34 -4.43 -4.23
C ASN A 235 -4.38 -4.99 -5.22
N ARG A 236 -3.99 -5.78 -6.20
CA ARG A 236 -4.84 -6.37 -7.27
C ARG A 236 -5.48 -5.36 -8.23
N PHE A 237 -5.03 -4.10 -8.22
CA PHE A 237 -5.51 -3.10 -9.19
C PHE A 237 -4.97 -3.39 -10.59
N TYR A 238 -3.75 -3.93 -10.66
CA TYR A 238 -3.07 -4.30 -11.90
C TYR A 238 -2.82 -3.14 -12.88
N ASN A 239 -2.72 -1.88 -12.38
CA ASN A 239 -2.50 -0.72 -13.22
C ASN A 239 -1.34 -0.94 -14.21
N THR A 240 -0.16 -1.37 -13.73
CA THR A 240 0.99 -1.64 -14.59
C THR A 240 0.71 -2.73 -15.63
N LEU A 241 0.15 -3.88 -15.22
CA LEU A 241 -0.10 -4.99 -16.15
C LEU A 241 -1.23 -4.66 -17.13
N GLY A 242 -2.26 -3.94 -16.68
CA GLY A 242 -3.34 -3.46 -17.55
C GLY A 242 -2.85 -2.49 -18.61
N ASN A 243 -1.99 -1.53 -18.21
CA ASN A 243 -1.35 -0.62 -19.14
C ASN A 243 -0.48 -1.37 -20.17
N ILE A 244 0.36 -2.34 -19.73
CA ILE A 244 1.21 -3.16 -20.61
C ILE A 244 0.36 -3.96 -21.60
N LEU A 245 -0.78 -4.48 -21.16
CA LEU A 245 -1.68 -5.24 -22.04
C LEU A 245 -2.27 -4.36 -23.13
N ALA A 246 -2.60 -3.10 -22.83
CA ALA A 246 -3.18 -2.13 -23.73
C ALA A 246 -2.12 -1.40 -24.58
N ASP A 247 -0.98 -1.06 -24.01
CA ASP A 247 0.17 -0.42 -24.67
C ASP A 247 1.48 -0.99 -24.10
N ALA A 248 2.17 -1.78 -24.89
CA ALA A 248 3.39 -2.45 -24.47
C ALA A 248 4.58 -1.50 -24.18
N ARG A 249 4.51 -0.23 -24.60
CA ARG A 249 5.57 0.75 -24.31
C ARG A 249 5.69 0.98 -22.81
N THR A 250 6.90 0.90 -22.30
CA THR A 250 7.17 0.88 -20.86
C THR A 250 8.51 1.53 -20.57
N GLY A 251 8.60 2.26 -19.47
CA GLY A 251 9.85 2.83 -18.94
C GLY A 251 10.26 2.17 -17.64
N LEU A 252 11.56 1.99 -17.43
CA LEU A 252 12.13 1.52 -16.16
C LEU A 252 13.12 2.57 -15.63
N LEU A 253 13.15 2.73 -14.32
CA LEU A 253 14.12 3.58 -13.62
C LEU A 253 14.80 2.79 -12.52
N PHE A 254 16.10 2.63 -12.61
CA PHE A 254 16.95 2.12 -11.55
C PHE A 254 17.68 3.29 -10.90
N LEU A 255 17.59 3.39 -9.59
CA LEU A 255 18.23 4.43 -8.80
C LEU A 255 19.42 3.82 -8.04
N ASP A 256 20.62 4.37 -8.23
CA ASP A 256 21.71 4.08 -7.32
C ASP A 256 21.56 4.96 -6.07
N PHE A 257 21.05 4.35 -5.03
CA PHE A 257 20.78 5.02 -3.76
C PHE A 257 22.02 5.57 -3.07
N ALA A 258 23.21 5.05 -3.38
CA ALA A 258 24.46 5.49 -2.77
C ALA A 258 25.08 6.69 -3.50
N SER A 259 25.04 6.70 -4.82
CA SER A 259 25.64 7.76 -5.64
C SER A 259 24.66 8.83 -6.09
N GLY A 260 23.34 8.55 -6.08
CA GLY A 260 22.31 9.40 -6.69
C GLY A 260 22.35 9.39 -8.22
N SER A 261 22.86 8.31 -8.80
CA SER A 261 22.85 8.11 -10.26
C SER A 261 21.52 7.50 -10.71
N LEU A 262 21.10 7.82 -11.93
CA LEU A 262 19.88 7.31 -12.56
C LEU A 262 20.23 6.45 -13.77
N LEU A 263 19.60 5.29 -13.89
CA LEU A 263 19.59 4.50 -15.11
C LEU A 263 18.14 4.42 -15.58
N GLN A 264 17.82 5.20 -16.58
CA GLN A 264 16.51 5.26 -17.23
C GLN A 264 16.54 4.38 -18.47
N VAL A 265 15.52 3.54 -18.64
CA VAL A 265 15.43 2.62 -19.77
C VAL A 265 14.02 2.69 -20.32
N THR A 266 13.85 2.89 -21.62
CA THR A 266 12.55 2.73 -22.29
C THR A 266 12.57 1.54 -23.23
N GLY A 267 11.42 0.94 -23.46
CA GLY A 267 11.28 -0.23 -24.32
C GLY A 267 9.87 -0.77 -24.36
N ARG A 268 9.77 -2.07 -24.58
CA ARG A 268 8.49 -2.78 -24.68
C ARG A 268 8.41 -3.93 -23.67
N ALA A 269 7.30 -3.96 -22.95
CA ALA A 269 7.04 -5.04 -21.99
C ALA A 269 5.98 -6.00 -22.51
N THR A 270 6.09 -7.26 -22.10
CA THR A 270 5.11 -8.32 -22.40
C THR A 270 4.90 -9.14 -21.13
N ILE A 271 3.63 -9.45 -20.82
CA ILE A 271 3.29 -10.29 -19.66
C ILE A 271 3.45 -11.76 -20.04
N VAL A 272 4.22 -12.48 -19.24
CA VAL A 272 4.39 -13.94 -19.40
C VAL A 272 3.32 -14.64 -18.57
N TRP A 273 2.40 -15.30 -19.25
CA TRP A 273 1.27 -16.00 -18.66
C TRP A 273 1.50 -17.49 -18.47
N ASP A 274 2.65 -17.99 -18.90
CA ASP A 274 2.99 -19.42 -18.80
C ASP A 274 3.19 -19.81 -17.34
N ALA A 275 2.33 -20.69 -16.83
CA ALA A 275 2.34 -21.10 -15.43
C ALA A 275 3.63 -21.88 -15.06
N GLU A 276 4.25 -22.61 -15.99
CA GLU A 276 5.48 -23.34 -15.74
C GLU A 276 6.67 -22.38 -15.59
N GLU A 277 6.74 -21.34 -16.43
CA GLU A 277 7.77 -20.30 -16.30
C GLU A 277 7.60 -19.48 -15.03
N VAL A 278 6.37 -19.08 -14.71
CA VAL A 278 6.06 -18.33 -13.47
C VAL A 278 6.41 -19.16 -12.22
N ALA A 279 6.11 -20.44 -12.21
CA ALA A 279 6.38 -21.33 -11.07
C ALA A 279 7.87 -21.47 -10.74
N LYS A 280 8.77 -21.19 -11.69
CA LYS A 280 10.22 -21.19 -11.46
C LYS A 280 10.68 -20.03 -10.56
N VAL A 281 9.87 -18.98 -10.41
CA VAL A 281 10.20 -17.80 -9.61
C VAL A 281 9.35 -17.77 -8.34
N PRO A 282 9.92 -18.07 -7.17
CA PRO A 282 9.16 -18.14 -5.92
C PRO A 282 8.40 -16.85 -5.61
N GLY A 283 7.10 -16.97 -5.37
CA GLY A 283 6.22 -15.86 -5.00
C GLY A 283 5.74 -14.97 -6.15
N ALA A 284 6.21 -15.20 -7.39
CA ALA A 284 5.69 -14.52 -8.56
C ALA A 284 4.24 -14.94 -8.87
N ARG A 285 3.40 -14.01 -9.27
CA ARG A 285 2.09 -14.27 -9.84
C ARG A 285 2.16 -14.32 -11.37
N GLN A 286 2.92 -13.44 -11.96
CA GLN A 286 3.29 -13.37 -13.37
C GLN A 286 4.76 -12.97 -13.49
N LEU A 287 5.29 -13.09 -14.71
CA LEU A 287 6.56 -12.47 -15.08
C LEU A 287 6.32 -11.41 -16.15
N VAL A 288 7.18 -10.41 -16.17
CA VAL A 288 7.20 -9.39 -17.20
C VAL A 288 8.52 -9.50 -17.95
N SER A 289 8.45 -9.77 -19.25
CA SER A 289 9.58 -9.68 -20.16
C SER A 289 9.66 -8.27 -20.71
N PHE A 290 10.86 -7.70 -20.77
CA PHE A 290 11.08 -6.33 -21.22
C PHE A 290 12.22 -6.31 -22.25
N GLU A 291 11.98 -5.66 -23.39
CA GLU A 291 12.96 -5.43 -24.44
C GLU A 291 13.36 -3.97 -24.48
N VAL A 292 14.67 -3.70 -24.41
CA VAL A 292 15.27 -2.36 -24.35
C VAL A 292 15.26 -1.72 -25.74
N ASP A 293 14.74 -0.49 -25.85
CA ASP A 293 14.83 0.37 -27.02
C ASP A 293 15.92 1.44 -26.85
N GLU A 294 15.87 2.18 -25.74
CA GLU A 294 16.84 3.26 -25.43
C GLU A 294 17.15 3.31 -23.93
N ILE A 295 18.35 3.75 -23.62
CA ILE A 295 18.91 3.90 -22.28
C ILE A 295 19.44 5.32 -22.12
N VAL A 296 19.21 5.91 -20.96
CA VAL A 296 19.85 7.15 -20.52
C VAL A 296 20.45 6.89 -19.13
N GLU A 297 21.75 7.03 -19.00
CA GLU A 297 22.46 6.94 -17.73
C GLU A 297 22.94 8.33 -17.32
N LEU A 298 22.62 8.72 -16.10
CA LEU A 298 22.96 9.99 -15.48
C LEU A 298 23.75 9.71 -14.20
N THR A 299 25.02 10.07 -14.18
CA THR A 299 25.92 9.74 -13.06
C THR A 299 25.89 10.83 -12.00
N SER A 300 25.56 10.45 -10.74
CA SER A 300 25.60 11.33 -9.55
C SER A 300 24.86 12.67 -9.76
N VAL A 301 23.66 12.62 -10.34
CA VAL A 301 22.89 13.83 -10.68
C VAL A 301 21.94 14.29 -9.58
N LEU A 302 21.66 13.45 -8.60
CA LEU A 302 20.82 13.81 -7.46
C LEU A 302 21.70 14.26 -6.28
N HIS A 303 21.16 15.18 -5.48
CA HIS A 303 21.74 15.54 -4.18
C HIS A 303 21.35 14.54 -3.09
N LEU A 304 20.23 13.86 -3.25
CA LEU A 304 19.77 12.86 -2.28
C LEU A 304 20.63 11.60 -2.34
N ARG A 305 20.94 11.08 -1.16
CA ARG A 305 21.58 9.80 -0.93
C ARG A 305 20.77 9.01 0.06
N TRP A 306 20.71 7.71 -0.11
CA TRP A 306 19.97 6.83 0.78
C TRP A 306 20.89 5.76 1.34
N GLN A 307 20.85 5.59 2.64
CA GLN A 307 21.60 4.55 3.33
C GLN A 307 20.60 3.48 3.80
N LYS A 308 20.98 2.22 3.66
CA LYS A 308 20.25 1.16 4.37
C LYS A 308 20.36 1.44 5.86
N ASP A 309 19.22 1.65 6.49
CA ASP A 309 19.18 1.74 7.93
C ASP A 309 19.50 0.34 8.49
N ALA A 310 20.75 0.14 8.93
CA ALA A 310 21.16 -1.11 9.57
C ALA A 310 20.40 -1.34 10.89
N SER A 311 19.85 -0.27 11.50
CA SER A 311 19.01 -0.32 12.69
C SER A 311 17.53 -0.56 12.36
N ALA A 312 17.11 -0.47 11.07
CA ALA A 312 15.73 -0.70 10.66
C ALA A 312 15.31 -2.17 10.75
N ILE A 313 16.26 -3.09 10.71
CA ILE A 313 16.00 -4.52 10.90
C ILE A 313 16.54 -4.91 12.26
N ARG A 314 15.64 -5.36 13.14
CA ARG A 314 15.96 -5.84 14.46
C ARG A 314 15.58 -7.30 14.58
N SER A 315 16.47 -8.10 15.16
CA SER A 315 16.14 -9.49 15.49
C SER A 315 15.26 -9.51 16.72
N LEU A 316 14.11 -10.15 16.61
CA LEU A 316 13.13 -10.30 17.66
C LEU A 316 13.04 -11.76 18.10
N ARG A 317 12.97 -12.01 19.40
CA ARG A 317 12.73 -13.31 20.00
C ARG A 317 11.23 -13.51 20.23
N LEU A 318 10.68 -14.64 19.79
CA LEU A 318 9.32 -15.02 20.14
C LEU A 318 9.27 -15.39 21.64
N ALA A 319 8.61 -14.54 22.42
CA ALA A 319 8.44 -14.73 23.86
C ALA A 319 7.23 -15.61 24.18
N GLU A 320 6.10 -15.38 23.50
CA GLU A 320 4.84 -16.07 23.73
C GLU A 320 4.14 -16.42 22.43
N LYS A 321 3.41 -17.55 22.42
CA LYS A 321 2.59 -18.00 21.31
C LYS A 321 1.25 -18.48 21.85
N MET A 322 0.18 -17.76 21.56
CA MET A 322 -1.15 -17.98 22.13
C MET A 322 -2.16 -18.25 21.03
N ARG A 323 -2.97 -19.29 21.20
CA ARG A 323 -4.07 -19.58 20.29
C ARG A 323 -5.29 -18.75 20.66
N GLU A 324 -5.75 -17.90 19.74
CA GLU A 324 -6.88 -16.99 19.95
C GLU A 324 -8.21 -17.59 19.46
N SER A 325 -8.16 -18.36 18.37
CA SER A 325 -9.31 -19.05 17.81
C SER A 325 -8.89 -20.34 17.08
N SER A 326 -9.80 -20.96 16.34
CA SER A 326 -9.49 -22.17 15.55
C SER A 326 -8.41 -21.92 14.49
N ASP A 327 -8.31 -20.70 13.95
CA ASP A 327 -7.42 -20.33 12.85
C ASP A 327 -6.52 -19.12 13.12
N VAL A 328 -6.61 -18.48 14.30
CA VAL A 328 -5.80 -17.31 14.67
C VAL A 328 -4.89 -17.63 15.85
N THR A 329 -3.62 -17.22 15.73
CA THR A 329 -2.61 -17.32 16.78
C THR A 329 -1.91 -15.98 16.95
N SER A 330 -1.73 -15.55 18.19
CA SER A 330 -0.92 -14.39 18.59
C SER A 330 0.52 -14.80 18.86
N PHE A 331 1.45 -13.96 18.38
CA PHE A 331 2.89 -14.09 18.54
C PHE A 331 3.40 -12.82 19.22
N VAL A 332 3.92 -12.94 20.44
CA VAL A 332 4.48 -11.83 21.21
C VAL A 332 6.00 -11.86 21.08
N PHE A 333 6.56 -10.74 20.68
CA PHE A 333 7.98 -10.59 20.44
C PHE A 333 8.62 -9.57 21.37
N GLU A 334 9.84 -9.87 21.75
CA GLU A 334 10.76 -9.01 22.50
C GLU A 334 12.05 -8.81 21.69
N ALA A 335 12.80 -7.77 22.01
CA ALA A 335 14.10 -7.58 21.41
C ALA A 335 15.05 -8.73 21.83
N ARG A 336 15.76 -9.31 20.86
CA ARG A 336 16.75 -10.37 21.13
C ARG A 336 17.88 -9.90 22.05
N ASP A 337 18.25 -8.63 21.94
CA ASP A 337 19.32 -7.98 22.72
C ASP A 337 18.82 -7.39 24.05
N GLU A 338 17.59 -7.72 24.47
CA GLU A 338 16.93 -7.23 25.68
C GLU A 338 16.80 -5.70 25.78
N GLY A 339 17.15 -4.96 24.71
CA GLY A 339 16.98 -3.52 24.65
C GLY A 339 15.53 -3.09 24.38
N ALA A 340 15.19 -1.83 24.65
CA ALA A 340 13.86 -1.31 24.40
C ALA A 340 13.50 -1.39 22.90
N LEU A 341 12.28 -1.82 22.58
CA LEU A 341 11.74 -1.77 21.24
C LEU A 341 11.29 -0.34 20.90
N PRO A 342 11.39 0.10 19.62
CA PRO A 342 10.74 1.33 19.19
C PRO A 342 9.26 1.35 19.55
N SER A 343 8.77 2.47 20.07
CA SER A 343 7.34 2.65 20.31
C SER A 343 6.56 2.61 19.00
N PHE A 344 5.28 2.27 19.08
CA PHE A 344 4.38 2.29 17.93
C PHE A 344 3.06 2.98 18.29
N LYS A 345 2.36 3.47 17.27
CA LYS A 345 1.01 4.00 17.41
C LYS A 345 -0.01 2.88 17.18
N ALA A 346 -1.08 2.89 17.96
CA ALA A 346 -2.18 1.95 17.78
C ALA A 346 -2.70 1.96 16.33
N GLY A 347 -2.83 0.78 15.74
CA GLY A 347 -3.21 0.59 14.34
C GLY A 347 -2.04 0.42 13.36
N GLN A 348 -0.80 0.68 13.76
CA GLN A 348 0.38 0.43 12.92
C GLN A 348 0.64 -1.07 12.72
N HIS A 349 1.40 -1.38 11.67
CA HIS A 349 1.84 -2.74 11.35
C HIS A 349 3.35 -2.92 11.55
N LEU A 350 3.76 -4.16 11.78
CA LEU A 350 5.15 -4.60 11.90
C LEU A 350 5.56 -5.32 10.60
N PRO A 351 6.52 -4.80 9.84
CA PRO A 351 7.14 -5.54 8.75
C PRO A 351 8.05 -6.63 9.32
N ILE A 352 7.80 -7.89 9.02
CA ILE A 352 8.66 -9.01 9.43
C ILE A 352 9.34 -9.64 8.24
N GLU A 353 10.52 -10.20 8.47
CA GLU A 353 11.31 -10.94 7.49
C GLU A 353 11.65 -12.32 8.05
N LEU A 354 11.32 -13.36 7.30
CA LEU A 354 11.60 -14.75 7.66
C LEU A 354 12.55 -15.38 6.65
N SER A 355 13.54 -16.11 7.13
CA SER A 355 14.39 -16.95 6.29
C SER A 355 13.63 -18.21 5.87
N LEU A 356 13.65 -18.49 4.59
CA LEU A 356 13.03 -19.71 4.05
C LEU A 356 13.93 -20.93 4.28
N PRO A 357 13.34 -22.13 4.52
CA PRO A 357 14.10 -23.36 4.60
C PRO A 357 14.91 -23.63 3.33
N ALA A 358 16.01 -24.37 3.46
CA ALA A 358 16.88 -24.79 2.37
C ALA A 358 17.55 -23.68 1.53
N GLY A 359 17.75 -22.47 2.11
CA GLY A 359 18.49 -21.41 1.42
C GLY A 359 17.71 -20.70 0.31
N HIS A 360 16.38 -20.85 0.24
CA HIS A 360 15.52 -20.19 -0.74
C HIS A 360 15.30 -18.70 -0.49
N GLY A 361 16.21 -18.03 0.24
CA GLY A 361 16.17 -16.58 0.48
C GLY A 361 15.31 -16.19 1.68
N LYS A 362 14.90 -14.92 1.70
CA LYS A 362 14.08 -14.32 2.75
C LYS A 362 12.74 -13.86 2.18
N ILE A 363 11.69 -13.94 2.97
CA ILE A 363 10.37 -13.46 2.61
C ILE A 363 9.89 -12.40 3.61
N GLN A 364 9.33 -11.32 3.10
CA GLN A 364 8.79 -10.23 3.90
C GLN A 364 7.26 -10.22 3.88
N ARG A 365 6.67 -9.92 5.05
CA ARG A 365 5.24 -9.62 5.21
C ARG A 365 5.06 -8.56 6.29
N SER A 366 3.98 -7.78 6.17
CA SER A 366 3.56 -6.85 7.21
C SER A 366 2.33 -7.41 7.91
N TYR A 367 2.32 -7.32 9.23
CA TYR A 367 1.19 -7.71 10.08
C TYR A 367 0.84 -6.57 11.02
N SER A 368 -0.44 -6.24 11.16
CA SER A 368 -0.89 -5.23 12.10
C SER A 368 -0.52 -5.63 13.53
N LEU A 369 -0.01 -4.65 14.28
CA LEU A 369 0.23 -4.82 15.70
C LEU A 369 -1.11 -4.88 16.43
N SER A 370 -1.31 -5.90 17.25
CA SER A 370 -2.57 -6.17 17.96
C SER A 370 -2.48 -5.99 19.48
N GLY A 371 -1.27 -5.69 19.99
CA GLY A 371 -1.03 -5.48 21.41
C GLY A 371 -1.21 -4.03 21.86
N ASP A 372 -1.06 -3.83 23.16
CA ASP A 372 -1.01 -2.51 23.80
C ASP A 372 0.29 -1.78 23.42
N PRO A 373 0.21 -0.56 22.83
CA PRO A 373 1.40 0.22 22.52
C PRO A 373 2.29 0.56 23.74
N SER A 374 1.73 0.55 24.95
CA SER A 374 2.44 0.88 26.19
C SER A 374 3.27 -0.26 26.77
N GLU A 375 3.05 -1.52 26.37
CA GLU A 375 3.73 -2.68 26.96
C GLU A 375 5.21 -2.84 26.59
N GLY A 376 5.71 -2.11 25.58
CA GLY A 376 7.10 -2.22 25.12
C GLY A 376 7.43 -3.56 24.43
N ARG A 377 6.42 -4.34 24.07
CA ARG A 377 6.51 -5.59 23.30
C ARG A 377 5.71 -5.50 22.01
N TYR A 378 6.02 -6.33 21.01
CA TYR A 378 5.24 -6.39 19.78
C TYR A 378 4.40 -7.65 19.75
N ARG A 379 3.09 -7.50 19.60
CA ARG A 379 2.19 -8.62 19.34
C ARG A 379 1.63 -8.50 17.91
N ILE A 380 1.84 -9.54 17.11
CA ILE A 380 1.12 -9.74 15.86
C ILE A 380 0.20 -10.94 16.01
N SER A 381 -0.99 -10.86 15.43
CA SER A 381 -1.96 -11.96 15.47
C SER A 381 -2.27 -12.37 14.04
N VAL A 382 -2.01 -13.62 13.73
CA VAL A 382 -1.95 -14.11 12.36
C VAL A 382 -2.96 -15.21 12.15
N LYS A 383 -3.80 -15.05 11.12
CA LYS A 383 -4.67 -16.11 10.65
C LYS A 383 -3.88 -17.12 9.83
N ARG A 384 -4.05 -18.40 10.13
CA ARG A 384 -3.42 -19.49 9.37
C ARG A 384 -4.12 -19.72 8.04
N GLU A 385 -3.54 -19.19 6.97
CA GLU A 385 -4.06 -19.37 5.62
C GLU A 385 -3.58 -20.73 5.05
N PRO A 386 -4.47 -21.57 4.49
CA PRO A 386 -4.12 -22.91 4.00
C PRO A 386 -2.98 -22.89 2.96
N ASN A 387 -2.95 -21.88 2.10
CA ASN A 387 -1.96 -21.69 1.05
C ASN A 387 -0.93 -20.59 1.36
N GLY A 388 -1.00 -19.99 2.57
CA GLY A 388 -0.12 -18.90 2.99
C GLY A 388 1.24 -19.42 3.46
N LEU A 389 2.31 -19.12 2.72
CA LEU A 389 3.65 -19.57 3.09
C LEU A 389 4.10 -19.02 4.45
N VAL A 390 4.00 -17.69 4.66
CA VAL A 390 4.47 -17.04 5.89
C VAL A 390 3.57 -17.39 7.09
N SER A 391 2.24 -17.37 6.91
CA SER A 391 1.33 -17.74 8.00
C SER A 391 1.58 -19.17 8.50
N ARG A 392 1.85 -20.11 7.60
CA ARG A 392 2.21 -21.49 7.96
C ARG A 392 3.57 -21.58 8.64
N LEU A 393 4.59 -20.86 8.17
CA LEU A 393 5.89 -20.82 8.87
C LEU A 393 5.76 -20.31 10.30
N LEU A 394 4.99 -19.26 10.53
CA LEU A 394 4.73 -18.73 11.87
C LEU A 394 3.97 -19.76 12.73
N HIS A 395 2.91 -20.36 12.20
CA HIS A 395 2.08 -21.29 12.96
C HIS A 395 2.77 -22.64 13.21
N ASP A 396 3.41 -23.21 12.18
CA ASP A 396 3.83 -24.61 12.20
C ASP A 396 5.31 -24.77 12.57
N VAL A 397 6.16 -23.77 12.25
CA VAL A 397 7.63 -23.89 12.37
C VAL A 397 8.18 -23.02 13.50
N LEU A 398 7.74 -21.75 13.61
CA LEU A 398 8.26 -20.85 14.62
C LEU A 398 7.80 -21.27 16.04
N GLN A 399 8.75 -21.53 16.92
CA GLN A 399 8.52 -21.93 18.31
C GLN A 399 8.95 -20.82 19.27
N VAL A 400 8.42 -20.82 20.50
CA VAL A 400 8.86 -19.93 21.58
C VAL A 400 10.37 -20.05 21.76
N GLY A 401 11.04 -18.91 21.88
CA GLY A 401 12.50 -18.79 21.87
C GLY A 401 13.14 -18.67 20.49
N GLY A 402 12.37 -18.94 19.41
CA GLY A 402 12.83 -18.71 18.04
C GLY A 402 12.91 -17.21 17.66
N TYR A 403 13.57 -16.92 16.57
CA TYR A 403 13.85 -15.55 16.12
C TYR A 403 13.24 -15.24 14.77
N ILE A 404 12.85 -13.98 14.60
CA ILE A 404 12.52 -13.36 13.31
C ILE A 404 13.28 -12.05 13.19
N ASP A 405 13.42 -11.55 11.98
CA ASP A 405 13.85 -10.19 11.74
C ASP A 405 12.63 -9.29 11.49
N ALA A 406 12.63 -8.09 12.04
CA ALA A 406 11.53 -7.14 11.87
C ALA A 406 12.05 -5.73 11.60
N GLY A 407 11.32 -4.99 10.77
CA GLY A 407 11.52 -3.55 10.60
C GLY A 407 10.89 -2.75 11.74
N ARG A 408 10.98 -1.42 11.64
CA ARG A 408 10.25 -0.53 12.56
C ARG A 408 8.74 -0.61 12.30
N PRO A 409 7.89 -0.44 13.33
CA PRO A 409 6.46 -0.23 13.14
C PRO A 409 6.19 0.90 12.15
N ALA A 410 5.21 0.72 11.27
CA ALA A 410 4.88 1.66 10.20
C ALA A 410 3.38 1.64 9.91
N GLY A 411 2.90 2.60 9.10
CA GLY A 411 1.51 2.71 8.66
C GLY A 411 0.80 3.92 9.25
N ASP A 412 -0.25 4.34 8.53
CA ASP A 412 -1.02 5.56 8.80
C ASP A 412 -2.41 5.28 9.34
N PHE A 413 -2.80 4.03 9.42
CA PHE A 413 -4.07 3.61 9.98
C PHE A 413 -4.02 3.75 11.51
N SER A 414 -4.05 5.01 11.99
CA SER A 414 -3.92 5.35 13.41
C SER A 414 -4.97 6.37 13.83
N LEU A 415 -5.28 6.38 15.13
CA LEU A 415 -6.23 7.31 15.72
C LEU A 415 -5.74 8.76 15.56
N PRO A 416 -6.63 9.69 15.15
CA PRO A 416 -6.30 11.11 15.15
C PRO A 416 -6.22 11.63 16.58
N ASP A 417 -5.44 12.68 16.78
CA ASP A 417 -5.30 13.36 18.07
C ASP A 417 -6.51 14.31 18.31
N THR A 418 -7.68 13.70 18.46
CA THR A 418 -8.96 14.39 18.75
C THR A 418 -9.74 13.61 19.79
N ASN A 419 -10.71 14.26 20.45
CA ASN A 419 -11.66 13.62 21.36
C ASN A 419 -12.98 13.23 20.67
N ASP A 420 -13.00 13.20 19.35
CA ASP A 420 -14.18 12.80 18.58
C ASP A 420 -14.62 11.38 18.95
N PRO A 421 -15.91 11.06 18.95
CA PRO A 421 -16.39 9.69 19.11
C PRO A 421 -15.78 8.75 18.07
N VAL A 422 -15.51 7.49 18.45
CA VAL A 422 -14.88 6.50 17.59
C VAL A 422 -15.74 5.26 17.46
N VAL A 423 -15.92 4.80 16.23
CA VAL A 423 -16.47 3.49 15.89
C VAL A 423 -15.37 2.64 15.27
N LEU A 424 -15.03 1.53 15.93
CA LEU A 424 -14.08 0.53 15.47
C LEU A 424 -14.86 -0.70 14.98
N ALA A 425 -14.92 -0.92 13.66
CA ALA A 425 -15.68 -2.02 13.08
C ALA A 425 -14.79 -3.00 12.32
N SER A 426 -14.76 -4.25 12.77
CA SER A 426 -13.91 -5.30 12.22
C SER A 426 -14.68 -6.47 11.61
N ALA A 427 -14.06 -7.14 10.63
CA ALA A 427 -14.48 -8.46 10.18
C ALA A 427 -13.29 -9.43 10.12
N GLY A 428 -13.45 -10.59 10.76
CA GLY A 428 -12.43 -11.64 10.82
C GLY A 428 -11.11 -11.13 11.43
N ILE A 429 -9.98 -11.37 10.73
CA ILE A 429 -8.64 -10.96 11.21
C ILE A 429 -8.45 -9.44 11.21
N GLY A 430 -9.32 -8.67 10.57
CA GLY A 430 -9.31 -7.20 10.62
C GLY A 430 -9.46 -6.60 12.02
N ILE A 431 -9.73 -7.42 13.03
CA ILE A 431 -9.72 -7.00 14.43
C ILE A 431 -8.33 -6.49 14.88
N THR A 432 -7.24 -6.99 14.30
CA THR A 432 -5.88 -6.81 14.85
C THR A 432 -5.46 -5.34 15.05
N PRO A 433 -5.55 -4.42 14.08
CA PRO A 433 -5.20 -3.02 14.33
C PRO A 433 -6.22 -2.33 15.24
N LEU A 434 -7.49 -2.72 15.16
CA LEU A 434 -8.55 -2.13 15.97
C LEU A 434 -8.47 -2.55 17.43
N LEU A 435 -7.95 -3.76 17.70
CA LEU A 435 -7.69 -4.22 19.07
C LEU A 435 -6.57 -3.38 19.73
N SER A 436 -5.51 -3.07 19.00
CA SER A 436 -4.48 -2.15 19.48
C SER A 436 -5.05 -0.74 19.74
N MET A 437 -5.96 -0.26 18.88
CA MET A 437 -6.67 1.00 19.12
C MET A 437 -7.56 0.92 20.37
N LEU A 438 -8.23 -0.21 20.59
CA LEU A 438 -9.06 -0.42 21.77
C LEU A 438 -8.22 -0.41 23.05
N HIS A 439 -7.03 -1.03 23.07
CA HIS A 439 -6.07 -0.94 24.17
C HIS A 439 -5.72 0.51 24.50
N HIS A 440 -5.33 1.27 23.47
CA HIS A 440 -4.98 2.67 23.62
C HIS A 440 -6.15 3.49 24.20
N LEU A 441 -7.35 3.36 23.63
CA LEU A 441 -8.54 4.07 24.07
C LEU A 441 -9.00 3.67 25.48
N ALA A 442 -8.80 2.41 25.86
CA ALA A 442 -9.08 1.93 27.22
C ALA A 442 -8.09 2.45 28.26
N GLY A 443 -6.91 2.88 27.83
CA GLY A 443 -5.91 3.55 28.67
C GLY A 443 -6.10 5.06 28.84
N GLU A 444 -6.97 5.69 28.05
CA GLU A 444 -7.31 7.13 28.16
C GLU A 444 -8.21 7.41 29.38
N ASP A 445 -8.35 8.68 29.76
CA ASP A 445 -9.11 9.13 30.93
C ASP A 445 -10.65 8.97 30.84
N GLY A 446 -11.15 8.20 29.88
CA GLY A 446 -12.50 7.67 29.85
C GLY A 446 -13.62 8.63 29.44
N SER A 447 -13.33 9.75 28.80
CA SER A 447 -14.35 10.70 28.33
C SER A 447 -14.81 10.46 26.88
N ARG A 448 -13.97 9.85 26.06
CA ARG A 448 -14.19 9.62 24.63
C ARG A 448 -15.18 8.46 24.40
N PRO A 449 -16.32 8.67 23.71
CA PRO A 449 -17.22 7.57 23.38
C PRO A 449 -16.60 6.64 22.35
N VAL A 450 -16.63 5.32 22.62
CA VAL A 450 -16.08 4.28 21.75
C VAL A 450 -17.09 3.17 21.53
N TRP A 451 -17.28 2.77 20.30
CA TRP A 451 -18.03 1.56 19.93
C TRP A 451 -17.09 0.59 19.22
N PHE A 452 -16.97 -0.62 19.75
CA PHE A 452 -16.17 -1.68 19.19
C PHE A 452 -17.10 -2.78 18.64
N VAL A 453 -17.13 -2.92 17.31
CA VAL A 453 -18.00 -3.89 16.63
C VAL A 453 -17.15 -4.95 15.97
N GLN A 454 -17.38 -6.20 16.38
CA GLN A 454 -16.66 -7.35 15.85
C GLN A 454 -17.61 -8.28 15.09
N SER A 455 -17.36 -8.47 13.79
CA SER A 455 -18.10 -9.43 12.96
C SER A 455 -17.23 -10.66 12.70
N VAL A 456 -17.68 -11.82 13.18
CA VAL A 456 -16.97 -13.10 13.01
C VAL A 456 -17.93 -14.16 12.45
N ARG A 457 -17.41 -15.35 12.14
CA ARG A 457 -18.23 -16.41 11.56
C ARG A 457 -19.14 -17.05 12.62
N ASP A 458 -18.54 -17.51 13.70
CA ASP A 458 -19.14 -18.30 14.79
C ASP A 458 -18.19 -18.29 16.00
N GLY A 459 -18.51 -18.99 17.07
CA GLY A 459 -17.71 -19.06 18.30
C GLY A 459 -16.31 -19.64 18.12
N ASP A 460 -16.13 -20.65 17.24
CA ASP A 460 -14.82 -21.23 16.96
C ASP A 460 -13.86 -20.26 16.25
N HIS A 461 -14.41 -19.23 15.59
CA HIS A 461 -13.69 -18.20 14.84
C HIS A 461 -13.76 -16.82 15.51
N HIS A 462 -13.99 -16.77 16.83
CA HIS A 462 -14.10 -15.55 17.61
C HIS A 462 -12.80 -15.31 18.44
N PRO A 463 -11.76 -14.67 17.85
CA PRO A 463 -10.54 -14.36 18.56
C PRO A 463 -10.73 -13.19 19.53
N PHE A 464 -9.93 -13.16 20.61
CA PHE A 464 -9.81 -12.07 21.59
C PHE A 464 -11.06 -11.78 22.41
N ARG A 465 -12.02 -12.69 22.48
CA ARG A 465 -13.28 -12.48 23.23
C ARG A 465 -13.02 -12.00 24.67
N GLN A 466 -12.26 -12.76 25.44
CA GLN A 466 -11.97 -12.44 26.85
C GLN A 466 -11.20 -11.13 27.00
N GLU A 467 -10.30 -10.83 26.07
CA GLU A 467 -9.52 -9.60 26.06
C GLU A 467 -10.40 -8.38 25.81
N VAL A 468 -11.29 -8.42 24.81
CA VAL A 468 -12.25 -7.35 24.51
C VAL A 468 -13.21 -7.16 25.69
N GLU A 469 -13.76 -8.23 26.26
CA GLU A 469 -14.60 -8.17 27.46
C GLU A 469 -13.88 -7.48 28.63
N SER A 470 -12.60 -7.83 28.87
CA SER A 470 -11.77 -7.22 29.91
C SER A 470 -11.50 -5.74 29.66
N LEU A 471 -11.21 -5.36 28.41
CA LEU A 471 -10.94 -3.97 28.03
C LEU A 471 -12.18 -3.08 28.12
N THR A 472 -13.36 -3.63 27.95
CA THR A 472 -14.62 -2.88 28.00
C THR A 472 -15.27 -2.89 29.39
N ALA A 473 -14.95 -3.86 30.23
CA ALA A 473 -15.50 -4.01 31.58
C ALA A 473 -15.24 -2.78 32.46
N GLY A 474 -16.30 -2.25 33.06
CA GLY A 474 -16.23 -1.08 33.97
C GLY A 474 -15.96 0.26 33.29
N ARG A 475 -15.96 0.33 31.96
CA ARG A 475 -15.77 1.54 31.17
C ARG A 475 -17.07 1.96 30.46
N PRO A 476 -17.88 2.86 31.03
CA PRO A 476 -19.19 3.20 30.48
C PRO A 476 -19.13 3.93 29.14
N ASN A 477 -17.98 4.52 28.81
CA ASN A 477 -17.70 5.18 27.53
C ASN A 477 -17.32 4.20 26.41
N ILE A 478 -17.00 2.93 26.70
CA ILE A 478 -16.64 1.92 25.72
C ILE A 478 -17.74 0.87 25.67
N ARG A 479 -18.35 0.72 24.52
CA ARG A 479 -19.36 -0.31 24.26
C ARG A 479 -18.84 -1.27 23.21
N HIS A 480 -19.18 -2.55 23.32
CA HIS A 480 -18.86 -3.53 22.29
C HIS A 480 -20.11 -4.24 21.81
N GLU A 481 -20.08 -4.68 20.57
CA GLU A 481 -21.12 -5.50 19.92
C GLU A 481 -20.45 -6.63 19.12
N ILE A 482 -20.89 -7.84 19.36
CA ILE A 482 -20.38 -9.05 18.71
C ILE A 482 -21.45 -9.59 17.78
N ARG A 483 -21.09 -9.84 16.53
CA ARG A 483 -21.99 -10.35 15.50
C ARG A 483 -21.46 -11.64 14.89
N TYR A 484 -22.31 -12.67 14.88
CA TYR A 484 -22.00 -13.94 14.22
C TYR A 484 -22.71 -14.02 12.87
N SER A 485 -21.94 -14.20 11.79
CA SER A 485 -22.52 -14.30 10.45
C SER A 485 -23.13 -15.69 10.16
N ARG A 486 -22.66 -16.71 10.87
CA ARG A 486 -23.13 -18.11 10.76
C ARG A 486 -22.98 -18.80 12.11
N PRO A 487 -23.79 -18.45 13.12
CA PRO A 487 -23.70 -19.07 14.44
C PRO A 487 -23.91 -20.58 14.35
N GLN A 488 -23.17 -21.33 15.15
CA GLN A 488 -23.32 -22.77 15.29
C GLN A 488 -24.47 -23.08 16.27
N PRO A 489 -25.00 -24.31 16.26
CA PRO A 489 -26.06 -24.71 17.22
C PRO A 489 -25.65 -24.62 18.70
N SER A 490 -24.35 -24.62 18.98
CA SER A 490 -23.77 -24.43 20.31
C SER A 490 -23.65 -22.97 20.74
N ASP A 491 -23.74 -22.02 19.82
CA ASP A 491 -23.57 -20.59 20.09
C ASP A 491 -24.89 -20.01 20.65
N VAL A 492 -24.83 -19.30 21.76
CA VAL A 492 -25.98 -18.79 22.50
C VAL A 492 -26.12 -17.29 22.26
N SER A 493 -27.25 -16.87 21.65
CA SER A 493 -27.59 -15.45 21.46
C SER A 493 -27.73 -14.73 22.80
N GLY A 494 -27.16 -13.51 22.91
CA GLY A 494 -27.15 -12.71 24.13
C GLY A 494 -26.07 -13.16 25.14
N GLN A 495 -25.32 -14.22 24.85
CA GLN A 495 -24.20 -14.70 25.65
C GLN A 495 -22.91 -14.72 24.82
N ASP A 496 -22.94 -15.35 23.63
CA ASP A 496 -21.76 -15.50 22.77
C ASP A 496 -21.72 -14.43 21.69
N TYR A 497 -22.88 -13.92 21.30
CA TYR A 497 -23.03 -12.85 20.31
C TYR A 497 -24.32 -12.04 20.56
N ASP A 498 -24.30 -10.77 20.15
CA ASP A 498 -25.43 -9.85 20.32
C ASP A 498 -26.40 -9.91 19.13
N ALA A 499 -25.89 -10.06 17.91
CA ALA A 499 -26.70 -10.08 16.71
C ALA A 499 -26.20 -11.08 15.65
N VAL A 500 -27.10 -11.53 14.79
CA VAL A 500 -26.81 -12.40 13.64
C VAL A 500 -26.60 -11.56 12.38
N GLY A 501 -25.63 -11.94 11.55
CA GLY A 501 -25.35 -11.29 10.27
C GLY A 501 -24.19 -10.31 10.33
N ARG A 502 -24.03 -9.54 9.25
CA ARG A 502 -23.02 -8.50 9.14
C ARG A 502 -23.61 -7.17 9.55
N ILE A 503 -22.80 -6.32 10.17
CA ILE A 503 -23.23 -4.95 10.47
C ILE A 503 -23.39 -4.15 9.17
N THR A 504 -24.38 -3.29 9.14
CA THR A 504 -24.66 -2.37 8.03
C THR A 504 -24.16 -0.96 8.36
N ALA A 505 -24.02 -0.12 7.34
CA ALA A 505 -23.63 1.28 7.51
C ALA A 505 -24.65 2.07 8.33
N GLN A 506 -25.96 1.77 8.16
CA GLN A 506 -27.01 2.41 8.95
C GLN A 506 -26.88 2.07 10.43
N GLU A 507 -26.66 0.81 10.77
CA GLU A 507 -26.47 0.38 12.16
C GLU A 507 -25.22 1.03 12.76
N LEU A 508 -24.10 1.16 12.01
CA LEU A 508 -22.91 1.87 12.49
C LEU A 508 -23.20 3.36 12.76
N LEU A 509 -23.98 4.01 11.90
CA LEU A 509 -24.39 5.40 12.09
C LEU A 509 -25.28 5.55 13.33
N ASP A 510 -26.19 4.60 13.55
CA ASP A 510 -27.12 4.59 14.68
C ASP A 510 -26.40 4.42 16.03
N LEU A 511 -25.25 3.73 16.05
CA LEU A 511 -24.42 3.63 17.26
C LEU A 511 -23.91 5.01 17.71
N SER A 512 -23.51 5.86 16.76
CA SER A 512 -22.96 7.18 17.04
C SER A 512 -23.47 8.21 16.02
N PRO A 513 -24.69 8.76 16.23
CA PRO A 513 -25.36 9.62 15.24
C PRO A 513 -24.80 11.06 15.19
N THR A 514 -23.56 11.29 15.55
CA THR A 514 -22.91 12.59 15.46
C THR A 514 -22.06 12.69 14.19
N LEU A 515 -22.13 13.83 13.52
CA LEU A 515 -21.34 14.12 12.32
C LEU A 515 -19.81 14.16 12.57
N GLN A 516 -19.39 14.13 13.84
CA GLN A 516 -17.98 14.18 14.22
C GLN A 516 -17.37 12.79 14.45
N THR A 517 -18.15 11.72 14.37
CA THR A 517 -17.68 10.36 14.60
C THR A 517 -16.62 9.94 13.60
N GLN A 518 -15.53 9.36 14.10
CA GLN A 518 -14.46 8.76 13.32
C GLN A 518 -14.73 7.24 13.16
N TYR A 519 -14.83 6.76 11.95
CA TYR A 519 -15.10 5.35 11.66
C TYR A 519 -13.83 4.66 11.21
N PHE A 520 -13.37 3.66 11.96
CA PHE A 520 -12.23 2.80 11.60
C PHE A 520 -12.74 1.42 11.19
N LEU A 521 -12.56 1.09 9.93
CA LEU A 521 -13.08 -0.13 9.33
C LEU A 521 -11.91 -1.03 8.92
N CYS A 522 -11.91 -2.30 9.35
CA CYS A 522 -10.87 -3.22 8.94
C CYS A 522 -11.41 -4.63 8.70
N GLY A 523 -11.02 -5.23 7.55
CA GLY A 523 -11.49 -6.56 7.17
C GLY A 523 -11.43 -6.82 5.67
N PRO A 524 -12.17 -7.83 5.18
CA PRO A 524 -12.22 -8.18 3.76
C PRO A 524 -12.73 -7.05 2.87
N SER A 525 -12.21 -6.94 1.64
CA SER A 525 -12.53 -5.87 0.70
C SER A 525 -14.04 -5.65 0.48
N ALA A 526 -14.84 -6.72 0.42
CA ALA A 526 -16.31 -6.61 0.27
C ALA A 526 -16.98 -5.97 1.50
N PHE A 527 -16.54 -6.30 2.71
CA PHE A 527 -17.04 -5.71 3.96
C PHE A 527 -16.73 -4.20 4.00
N LEU A 528 -15.50 -3.82 3.65
CA LEU A 528 -15.08 -2.42 3.63
C LEU A 528 -15.84 -1.61 2.57
N ALA A 529 -16.02 -2.18 1.37
CA ALA A 529 -16.74 -1.51 0.30
C ALA A 529 -18.20 -1.23 0.66
N ASP A 530 -18.89 -2.23 1.24
CA ASP A 530 -20.29 -2.10 1.64
C ASP A 530 -20.47 -1.03 2.74
N LEU A 531 -19.61 -1.05 3.78
CA LEU A 531 -19.72 -0.08 4.87
C LEU A 531 -19.30 1.33 4.45
N LYS A 532 -18.17 1.46 3.73
CA LYS A 532 -17.69 2.77 3.27
C LYS A 532 -18.73 3.45 2.37
N SER A 533 -19.17 2.75 1.31
CA SER A 533 -20.16 3.29 0.39
C SER A 533 -21.48 3.63 1.10
N GLY A 534 -21.91 2.77 2.04
CA GLY A 534 -23.13 3.02 2.81
C GLY A 534 -23.02 4.24 3.74
N LEU A 535 -21.91 4.41 4.46
CA LEU A 535 -21.67 5.58 5.31
C LEU A 535 -21.60 6.88 4.50
N GLU A 536 -20.95 6.88 3.34
CA GLU A 536 -20.91 8.02 2.42
C GLU A 536 -22.32 8.40 1.91
N GLN A 537 -23.12 7.40 1.52
CA GLN A 537 -24.52 7.62 1.10
C GLN A 537 -25.39 8.19 2.22
N LEU A 538 -25.07 7.87 3.47
CA LEU A 538 -25.74 8.39 4.67
C LEU A 538 -25.18 9.76 5.11
N GLY A 539 -24.25 10.36 4.36
CA GLY A 539 -23.74 11.71 4.58
C GLY A 539 -22.53 11.81 5.49
N VAL A 540 -21.86 10.68 5.82
CA VAL A 540 -20.59 10.71 6.56
C VAL A 540 -19.48 11.19 5.63
N SER A 541 -18.72 12.20 6.05
CA SER A 541 -17.57 12.71 5.28
C SER A 541 -16.50 11.62 5.10
N GLN A 542 -15.92 11.56 3.91
CA GLN A 542 -14.86 10.60 3.57
C GLN A 542 -13.63 10.71 4.46
N GLU A 543 -13.33 11.91 4.97
CA GLU A 543 -12.21 12.19 5.89
C GLU A 543 -12.38 11.51 7.25
N ARG A 544 -13.62 11.13 7.59
CA ARG A 544 -13.96 10.46 8.85
C ARG A 544 -14.08 8.95 8.72
N ILE A 545 -13.88 8.43 7.52
CA ILE A 545 -13.94 6.99 7.23
C ILE A 545 -12.52 6.49 6.93
N HIS A 546 -11.90 5.89 7.93
CA HIS A 546 -10.59 5.29 7.85
C HIS A 546 -10.73 3.79 7.65
N PHE A 547 -9.91 3.20 6.77
CA PHE A 547 -10.02 1.78 6.50
C PHE A 547 -8.68 1.15 6.08
N GLU A 548 -8.52 -0.11 6.44
CA GLU A 548 -7.39 -0.95 6.03
C GLU A 548 -7.90 -2.31 5.54
N ALA A 549 -7.41 -2.78 4.38
CA ALA A 549 -7.77 -4.05 3.76
C ALA A 549 -6.64 -5.08 3.89
N PHE A 550 -7.01 -6.33 4.14
CA PHE A 550 -6.10 -7.48 4.18
C PHE A 550 -6.34 -8.45 3.04
#